data_f63ca5ed89c0e82ba9e878bed57620ac
#
_entry.id   f63ca5ed89c0e82ba9e878bed57620ac
#
_cell.length_a   1.000
_cell.length_b   1.000
_cell.length_c   1.000
_cell.angle_alpha   90.00
_cell.angle_beta   90.00
_cell.angle_gamma   90.00
#
_symmetry.space_group_name_H-M   'P 1'
#
loop_
_entity.id
_entity.type
_entity.pdbx_description
1 polymer ?
#
loop_
_entity_poly.entity_id
_entity_poly.type
_entity_poly.pdbx_seq_one_letter_code
_entity_poly.pdbx_strand_id
1 'polypeptide(L)'
;FLGTKDETQKQQKLSDLNIKVEKAVQSFLAIPLIREPSLPPTPTLSKGEFEKEAAFKERVLLEINKREAQVITLQEKYRADVEARNKEVEKRISVKDSYADFMARRYFESFVGGLMLQNAHYDPEKEMMYADLVSTQSDFSRPLAIPIPLANNEAETIKRYIDSNSMSLGISAKFAVDRNGIILNKVELSANG
;
A
#
# COMPACT_ATOMS: atom_id res chain seq x y z
N PHE A 1 23.11 -1.09 7.47
CA PHE A 1 21.68 -0.92 7.76
C PHE A 1 20.87 -2.20 7.60
N LEU A 2 21.25 -3.13 6.75
CA LEU A 2 20.53 -4.38 6.46
C LEU A 2 21.33 -5.63 6.93
N GLY A 3 22.06 -5.54 8.05
CA GLY A 3 22.69 -6.68 8.69
C GLY A 3 23.90 -7.29 7.95
N THR A 4 24.38 -6.65 6.91
CA THR A 4 25.59 -7.09 6.22
C THR A 4 26.72 -6.11 6.46
N LYS A 5 27.94 -6.62 6.65
CA LYS A 5 29.17 -5.81 6.73
C LYS A 5 29.57 -5.25 5.36
N ASP A 6 28.98 -5.77 4.29
CA ASP A 6 29.27 -5.39 2.91
C ASP A 6 28.27 -4.32 2.42
N GLU A 7 28.78 -3.14 2.11
CA GLU A 7 28.01 -2.00 1.63
C GLU A 7 27.31 -2.28 0.31
N THR A 8 27.91 -3.11 -0.55
CA THR A 8 27.33 -3.51 -1.85
C THR A 8 26.05 -4.31 -1.66
N GLN A 9 26.04 -5.24 -0.70
CA GLN A 9 24.84 -6.04 -0.39
C GLN A 9 23.74 -5.19 0.24
N LYS A 10 24.08 -4.19 1.05
CA LYS A 10 23.10 -3.24 1.60
C LYS A 10 22.44 -2.44 0.50
N GLN A 11 23.21 -1.89 -0.43
CA GLN A 11 22.69 -1.15 -1.57
C GLN A 11 21.80 -2.01 -2.46
N GLN A 12 22.19 -3.27 -2.71
CA GLN A 12 21.37 -4.20 -3.49
C GLN A 12 20.02 -4.45 -2.81
N LYS A 13 20.00 -4.73 -1.51
CA LYS A 13 18.75 -4.96 -0.75
C LYS A 13 17.84 -3.74 -0.73
N LEU A 14 18.39 -2.53 -0.62
CA LEU A 14 17.62 -1.28 -0.72
C LEU A 14 17.07 -1.08 -2.13
N SER A 15 17.85 -1.38 -3.16
CA SER A 15 17.40 -1.34 -4.55
C SER A 15 16.24 -2.31 -4.78
N ASP A 16 16.33 -3.54 -4.30
CA ASP A 16 15.28 -4.55 -4.43
C ASP A 16 13.99 -4.14 -3.69
N LEU A 17 14.12 -3.51 -2.52
CA LEU A 17 13.00 -2.96 -1.79
C LEU A 17 12.32 -1.85 -2.60
N ASN A 18 13.09 -0.90 -3.13
CA ASN A 18 12.56 0.19 -3.94
C ASN A 18 11.83 -0.31 -5.19
N ILE A 19 12.40 -1.30 -5.88
CA ILE A 19 11.75 -1.94 -7.05
C ILE A 19 10.39 -2.57 -6.67
N LYS A 20 10.31 -3.22 -5.52
CA LYS A 20 9.04 -3.81 -5.03
C LYS A 20 8.02 -2.73 -4.70
N VAL A 21 8.44 -1.65 -4.05
CA VAL A 21 7.58 -0.50 -3.73
C VAL A 21 7.07 0.16 -5.02
N GLU A 22 7.95 0.42 -5.98
CA GLU A 22 7.57 1.01 -7.27
C GLU A 22 6.54 0.16 -8.02
N LYS A 23 6.76 -1.15 -8.09
CA LYS A 23 5.80 -2.09 -8.70
C LYS A 23 4.44 -2.06 -7.99
N ALA A 24 4.43 -2.01 -6.66
CA ALA A 24 3.20 -1.91 -5.89
C ALA A 24 2.46 -0.59 -6.15
N VAL A 25 3.18 0.53 -6.20
CA VAL A 25 2.63 1.85 -6.53
C VAL A 25 2.09 1.89 -7.95
N GLN A 26 2.81 1.36 -8.93
CA GLN A 26 2.33 1.27 -10.31
C GLN A 26 1.04 0.45 -10.40
N SER A 27 0.99 -0.70 -9.73
CA SER A 27 -0.23 -1.53 -9.67
C SER A 27 -1.38 -0.80 -8.98
N PHE A 28 -1.11 -0.06 -7.93
CA PHE A 28 -2.11 0.75 -7.23
C PHE A 28 -2.66 1.87 -8.11
N LEU A 29 -1.82 2.53 -8.90
CA LEU A 29 -2.23 3.60 -9.80
C LEU A 29 -2.88 3.10 -11.10
N ALA A 30 -2.72 1.83 -11.42
CA ALA A 30 -3.28 1.23 -12.64
C ALA A 30 -4.81 1.12 -12.52
N ILE A 31 -5.52 2.04 -13.18
CA ILE A 31 -6.97 2.02 -13.32
C ILE A 31 -7.29 1.79 -14.80
N PRO A 32 -8.07 0.75 -15.12
CA PRO A 32 -8.42 0.46 -16.50
C PRO A 32 -9.07 1.64 -17.22
N LEU A 33 -8.78 1.78 -18.49
CA LEU A 33 -9.46 2.77 -19.34
C LEU A 33 -10.91 2.32 -19.57
N ILE A 34 -11.83 3.28 -19.49
CA ILE A 34 -13.20 3.07 -19.88
C ILE A 34 -13.24 3.10 -21.41
N ARG A 35 -13.72 2.03 -22.01
CA ARG A 35 -13.86 1.94 -23.46
C ARG A 35 -15.12 2.68 -23.91
N GLU A 36 -14.98 3.39 -25.02
CA GLU A 36 -16.13 4.02 -25.67
C GLU A 36 -17.16 2.94 -26.07
N PRO A 37 -18.46 3.16 -25.79
CA PRO A 37 -19.48 2.20 -26.12
C PRO A 37 -19.67 2.11 -27.64
N SER A 38 -19.89 0.90 -28.12
CA SER A 38 -20.33 0.68 -29.51
C SER A 38 -21.73 1.23 -29.69
N LEU A 39 -21.88 2.18 -30.58
CA LEU A 39 -23.19 2.76 -30.86
C LEU A 39 -24.07 1.80 -31.68
N PRO A 40 -25.41 1.77 -31.43
CA PRO A 40 -26.32 0.96 -32.23
C PRO A 40 -26.33 1.41 -33.68
N PRO A 41 -26.39 0.49 -34.64
CA PRO A 41 -26.38 0.82 -36.06
C PRO A 41 -27.58 1.68 -36.44
N THR A 42 -27.44 2.44 -37.50
CA THR A 42 -28.56 3.19 -38.07
C THR A 42 -29.61 2.22 -38.62
N PRO A 43 -30.90 2.33 -38.23
CA PRO A 43 -31.92 1.44 -38.72
C PRO A 43 -32.06 1.58 -40.24
N THR A 44 -32.01 0.45 -40.94
CA THR A 44 -32.27 0.39 -42.37
C THR A 44 -33.61 -0.30 -42.57
N LEU A 45 -34.66 0.48 -42.87
CA LEU A 45 -36.01 0.01 -43.00
C LEU A 45 -36.46 0.09 -44.45
N SER A 46 -37.08 -0.95 -44.95
CA SER A 46 -37.73 -0.97 -46.24
C SER A 46 -39.26 -0.90 -46.07
N LYS A 47 -39.92 -0.23 -47.00
CA LYS A 47 -41.38 -0.13 -47.02
C LYS A 47 -41.97 -1.48 -47.41
N GLY A 48 -42.98 -1.91 -46.67
CA GLY A 48 -43.75 -3.11 -46.99
C GLY A 48 -44.57 -2.92 -48.24
N GLU A 49 -44.85 -4.02 -49.01
CA GLU A 49 -45.59 -3.99 -50.26
C GLU A 49 -46.98 -3.38 -50.11
N PHE A 50 -47.68 -3.64 -49.01
CA PHE A 50 -49.00 -3.13 -48.71
C PHE A 50 -49.02 -1.98 -47.69
N GLU A 51 -47.87 -1.45 -47.33
CA GLU A 51 -47.71 -0.38 -46.33
C GLU A 51 -48.01 0.98 -46.98
N LYS A 52 -48.87 1.77 -46.31
CA LYS A 52 -49.15 3.14 -46.76
C LYS A 52 -47.87 4.01 -46.43
N GLU A 53 -47.66 4.98 -47.32
CA GLU A 53 -46.46 5.89 -47.17
C GLU A 53 -46.42 6.60 -45.82
N ALA A 54 -47.58 7.03 -45.29
CA ALA A 54 -47.68 7.67 -43.99
C ALA A 54 -47.25 6.73 -42.84
N ALA A 55 -47.75 5.48 -42.87
CA ALA A 55 -47.40 4.48 -41.86
C ALA A 55 -45.92 4.10 -41.91
N PHE A 56 -45.32 3.99 -43.10
CA PHE A 56 -43.90 3.76 -43.26
C PHE A 56 -43.05 4.90 -42.65
N LYS A 57 -43.40 6.16 -42.95
CA LYS A 57 -42.70 7.32 -42.37
C LYS A 57 -42.80 7.37 -40.86
N GLU A 58 -43.96 7.08 -40.31
CA GLU A 58 -44.15 7.03 -38.86
C GLU A 58 -43.31 5.94 -38.21
N ARG A 59 -43.24 4.73 -38.78
CA ARG A 59 -42.40 3.65 -38.31
C ARG A 59 -40.90 3.98 -38.37
N VAL A 60 -40.44 4.60 -39.48
CA VAL A 60 -39.07 5.05 -39.63
C VAL A 60 -38.73 6.07 -38.56
N LEU A 61 -39.59 7.05 -38.31
CA LEU A 61 -39.39 8.08 -37.30
C LEU A 61 -39.34 7.46 -35.89
N LEU A 62 -40.19 6.51 -35.59
CA LEU A 62 -40.19 5.80 -34.30
C LEU A 62 -38.87 5.08 -34.05
N GLU A 63 -38.34 4.35 -35.04
CA GLU A 63 -37.09 3.61 -34.92
C GLU A 63 -35.87 4.54 -34.84
N ILE A 64 -35.87 5.67 -35.53
CA ILE A 64 -34.84 6.70 -35.40
C ILE A 64 -34.86 7.28 -33.99
N ASN A 65 -36.00 7.70 -33.46
CA ASN A 65 -36.12 8.27 -32.11
C ASN A 65 -35.70 7.26 -31.04
N LYS A 66 -36.07 5.98 -31.21
CA LYS A 66 -35.64 4.90 -30.30
C LYS A 66 -34.13 4.73 -30.29
N ARG A 67 -33.51 4.75 -31.48
CA ARG A 67 -32.05 4.68 -31.60
C ARG A 67 -31.39 5.89 -30.95
N GLU A 68 -31.86 7.10 -31.19
CA GLU A 68 -31.34 8.33 -30.60
C GLU A 68 -31.41 8.28 -29.08
N ALA A 69 -32.51 7.85 -28.50
CA ALA A 69 -32.66 7.67 -27.07
C ALA A 69 -31.63 6.65 -26.51
N GLN A 70 -31.38 5.55 -27.22
CA GLN A 70 -30.35 4.59 -26.85
C GLN A 70 -28.93 5.19 -26.92
N VAL A 71 -28.65 5.94 -27.98
CA VAL A 71 -27.35 6.62 -28.13
C VAL A 71 -27.09 7.60 -26.97
N ILE A 72 -28.11 8.43 -26.65
CA ILE A 72 -28.02 9.38 -25.53
C ILE A 72 -27.72 8.64 -24.22
N THR A 73 -28.52 7.60 -23.92
CA THR A 73 -28.33 6.81 -22.68
C THR A 73 -26.92 6.19 -22.60
N LEU A 74 -26.40 5.65 -23.70
CA LEU A 74 -25.05 5.07 -23.73
C LEU A 74 -23.96 6.14 -23.53
N GLN A 75 -24.13 7.31 -24.14
CA GLN A 75 -23.20 8.42 -24.00
C GLN A 75 -23.20 9.00 -22.58
N GLU A 76 -24.36 9.17 -21.98
CA GLU A 76 -24.50 9.64 -20.60
C GLU A 76 -23.83 8.66 -19.62
N LYS A 77 -24.09 7.37 -19.78
CA LYS A 77 -23.43 6.33 -18.99
C LYS A 77 -21.91 6.38 -19.15
N TYR A 78 -21.43 6.45 -20.38
CA TYR A 78 -19.98 6.53 -20.66
C TYR A 78 -19.36 7.75 -20.00
N ARG A 79 -19.99 8.92 -20.08
CA ARG A 79 -19.51 10.15 -19.42
C ARG A 79 -19.44 9.98 -17.91
N ALA A 80 -20.47 9.41 -17.30
CA ALA A 80 -20.51 9.14 -15.86
C ALA A 80 -19.41 8.16 -15.43
N ASP A 81 -19.18 7.09 -16.19
CA ASP A 81 -18.14 6.10 -15.92
C ASP A 81 -16.73 6.73 -16.04
N VAL A 82 -16.49 7.57 -17.05
CA VAL A 82 -15.23 8.31 -17.23
C VAL A 82 -14.99 9.29 -16.08
N GLU A 83 -16.03 10.02 -15.68
CA GLU A 83 -15.92 10.96 -14.54
C GLU A 83 -15.62 10.22 -13.24
N ALA A 84 -16.32 9.12 -12.96
CA ALA A 84 -16.07 8.30 -11.79
C ALA A 84 -14.63 7.74 -11.76
N ARG A 85 -14.15 7.26 -12.92
CA ARG A 85 -12.78 6.84 -13.09
C ARG A 85 -11.77 7.96 -12.81
N ASN A 86 -12.01 9.15 -13.34
CA ASN A 86 -11.10 10.28 -13.15
C ASN A 86 -11.02 10.69 -11.68
N LYS A 87 -12.14 10.74 -10.96
CA LYS A 87 -12.16 10.96 -9.51
C LYS A 87 -11.37 9.91 -8.74
N GLU A 88 -11.47 8.64 -9.13
CA GLU A 88 -10.68 7.57 -8.51
C GLU A 88 -9.18 7.71 -8.81
N VAL A 89 -8.80 8.12 -10.03
CA VAL A 89 -7.40 8.43 -10.39
C VAL A 89 -6.86 9.55 -9.51
N GLU A 90 -7.57 10.66 -9.40
CA GLU A 90 -7.18 11.80 -8.55
C GLU A 90 -7.01 11.39 -7.10
N LYS A 91 -7.95 10.61 -6.56
CA LYS A 91 -7.88 10.08 -5.20
C LYS A 91 -6.63 9.21 -4.99
N ARG A 92 -6.32 8.30 -5.91
CA ARG A 92 -5.12 7.46 -5.82
C ARG A 92 -3.84 8.27 -5.93
N ILE A 93 -3.81 9.27 -6.81
CA ILE A 93 -2.66 10.17 -6.93
C ILE A 93 -2.44 10.95 -5.63
N SER A 94 -3.50 11.46 -4.99
CA SER A 94 -3.39 12.25 -3.75
C SER A 94 -2.84 11.45 -2.56
N VAL A 95 -3.00 10.12 -2.55
CA VAL A 95 -2.50 9.24 -1.48
C VAL A 95 -1.29 8.41 -1.90
N LYS A 96 -0.74 8.64 -3.08
CA LYS A 96 0.36 7.86 -3.67
C LYS A 96 1.56 7.74 -2.74
N ASP A 97 2.01 8.85 -2.17
CA ASP A 97 3.21 8.87 -1.34
C ASP A 97 2.96 8.14 -0.01
N SER A 98 1.82 8.37 0.62
CA SER A 98 1.42 7.62 1.82
C SER A 98 1.29 6.12 1.57
N TYR A 99 0.82 5.72 0.39
CA TYR A 99 0.75 4.32 0.00
C TYR A 99 2.15 3.73 -0.24
N ALA A 100 3.05 4.49 -0.88
CA ALA A 100 4.44 4.08 -1.06
C ALA A 100 5.14 3.85 0.28
N ASP A 101 4.99 4.76 1.24
CA ASP A 101 5.54 4.63 2.59
C ASP A 101 4.96 3.41 3.33
N PHE A 102 3.66 3.19 3.22
CA PHE A 102 3.00 2.02 3.78
C PHE A 102 3.58 0.71 3.21
N MET A 103 3.74 0.64 1.88
CA MET A 103 4.28 -0.56 1.22
C MET A 103 5.76 -0.78 1.53
N ALA A 104 6.54 0.30 1.61
CA ALA A 104 7.94 0.23 2.01
C ALA A 104 8.10 -0.35 3.42
N ARG A 105 7.30 0.14 4.37
CA ARG A 105 7.26 -0.39 5.73
C ARG A 105 6.87 -1.87 5.75
N ARG A 106 5.80 -2.23 5.06
CA ARG A 106 5.30 -3.61 5.02
C ARG A 106 6.31 -4.59 4.43
N TYR A 107 6.99 -4.20 3.34
CA TYR A 107 8.03 -5.04 2.74
C TYR A 107 9.25 -5.14 3.65
N PHE A 108 9.62 -4.05 4.32
CA PHE A 108 10.71 -4.05 5.28
C PHE A 108 10.39 -4.95 6.49
N GLU A 109 9.20 -4.83 7.07
CA GLU A 109 8.74 -5.70 8.16
C GLU A 109 8.75 -7.18 7.76
N SER A 110 8.29 -7.47 6.55
CA SER A 110 8.34 -8.84 5.99
C SER A 110 9.79 -9.36 5.81
N PHE A 111 10.72 -8.47 5.49
CA PHE A 111 12.14 -8.82 5.35
C PHE A 111 12.83 -9.02 6.69
N VAL A 112 12.54 -8.15 7.66
CA VAL A 112 13.14 -8.21 8.99
C VAL A 112 12.53 -9.33 9.84
N GLY A 113 11.26 -9.67 9.60
CA GLY A 113 10.53 -10.65 10.39
C GLY A 113 10.28 -10.19 11.82
N GLY A 114 10.26 -11.12 12.75
CA GLY A 114 10.15 -10.81 14.16
C GLY A 114 11.39 -10.07 14.67
N LEU A 115 11.18 -9.15 15.60
CA LEU A 115 12.25 -8.41 16.25
C LEU A 115 12.37 -8.88 17.69
N MET A 116 13.61 -8.95 18.18
CA MET A 116 13.94 -9.25 19.58
C MET A 116 15.05 -8.33 20.07
N LEU A 117 15.13 -8.15 21.36
CA LEU A 117 16.24 -7.46 22.00
C LEU A 117 17.23 -8.50 22.51
N GLN A 118 18.52 -8.19 22.39
CA GLN A 118 19.61 -8.99 22.93
C GLN A 118 20.66 -8.07 23.57
N ASN A 119 21.59 -8.66 24.32
CA ASN A 119 22.70 -7.95 24.97
C ASN A 119 22.23 -6.79 25.83
N ALA A 120 21.16 -6.99 26.59
CA ALA A 120 20.59 -5.94 27.43
C ALA A 120 21.53 -5.55 28.58
N HIS A 121 21.78 -4.26 28.68
CA HIS A 121 22.53 -3.65 29.78
C HIS A 121 21.73 -2.48 30.36
N TYR A 122 21.55 -2.47 31.67
CA TYR A 122 20.85 -1.41 32.37
C TYR A 122 21.84 -0.50 33.14
N ASP A 123 21.68 0.81 32.94
CA ASP A 123 22.43 1.84 33.71
C ASP A 123 21.48 2.42 34.77
N PRO A 124 21.64 2.04 36.06
CA PRO A 124 20.74 2.47 37.10
C PRO A 124 20.88 3.97 37.45
N GLU A 125 22.01 4.57 37.17
CA GLU A 125 22.24 6.01 37.41
C GLU A 125 21.44 6.89 36.43
N LYS A 126 21.21 6.38 35.22
CA LYS A 126 20.49 7.07 34.18
C LYS A 126 19.05 6.57 34.01
N GLU A 127 18.69 5.49 34.69
CA GLU A 127 17.44 4.77 34.49
C GLU A 127 17.19 4.41 33.01
N MET A 128 18.23 3.88 32.36
CA MET A 128 18.22 3.59 30.93
C MET A 128 18.64 2.15 30.63
N MET A 129 17.85 1.48 29.78
CA MET A 129 18.18 0.16 29.22
C MET A 129 18.78 0.32 27.83
N TYR A 130 19.96 -0.23 27.64
CA TYR A 130 20.64 -0.36 26.36
C TYR A 130 20.48 -1.80 25.88
N ALA A 131 20.26 -2.00 24.58
CA ALA A 131 20.14 -3.34 24.00
C ALA A 131 20.43 -3.29 22.50
N ASP A 132 20.64 -4.46 21.91
CA ASP A 132 20.70 -4.64 20.48
C ASP A 132 19.33 -5.10 19.94
N LEU A 133 18.86 -4.45 18.89
CA LEU A 133 17.68 -4.88 18.15
C LEU A 133 18.11 -5.88 17.08
N VAL A 134 17.60 -7.10 17.16
CA VAL A 134 18.00 -8.21 16.30
C VAL A 134 16.78 -8.77 15.59
N SER A 135 16.94 -9.13 14.32
CA SER A 135 15.94 -9.82 13.52
C SER A 135 15.95 -11.33 13.79
N THR A 136 14.78 -11.95 13.75
CA THR A 136 14.64 -13.41 13.82
C THR A 136 14.84 -14.11 12.48
N GLN A 137 14.82 -13.37 11.36
CA GLN A 137 14.83 -13.93 10.00
C GLN A 137 15.97 -13.43 9.12
N SER A 138 16.74 -12.45 9.59
CA SER A 138 17.86 -11.87 8.84
C SER A 138 19.05 -11.60 9.76
N ASP A 139 20.21 -11.38 9.16
CA ASP A 139 21.44 -10.98 9.91
C ASP A 139 21.37 -9.53 10.43
N PHE A 140 20.16 -8.98 10.52
CA PHE A 140 19.97 -7.64 11.07
C PHE A 140 20.23 -7.66 12.58
N SER A 141 21.25 -6.93 12.99
CA SER A 141 21.55 -6.65 14.39
C SER A 141 22.07 -5.23 14.51
N ARG A 142 21.52 -4.44 15.40
CA ARG A 142 21.92 -3.06 15.60
C ARG A 142 21.71 -2.62 17.05
N PRO A 143 22.68 -1.95 17.67
CA PRO A 143 22.46 -1.28 18.93
C PRO A 143 21.29 -0.29 18.81
N LEU A 144 20.45 -0.22 19.83
CA LEU A 144 19.44 0.82 19.92
C LEU A 144 20.13 2.19 19.98
N ALA A 145 19.84 3.05 19.01
CA ALA A 145 20.38 4.40 18.99
C ALA A 145 19.85 5.25 20.16
N ILE A 146 18.66 4.91 20.64
CA ILE A 146 18.00 5.57 21.76
C ILE A 146 17.76 4.49 22.82
N PRO A 147 18.38 4.62 24.01
CA PRO A 147 18.14 3.70 25.11
C PRO A 147 16.69 3.83 25.60
N ILE A 148 16.18 2.76 26.17
CA ILE A 148 14.80 2.69 26.66
C ILE A 148 14.78 3.20 28.10
N PRO A 149 14.04 4.27 28.42
CA PRO A 149 13.88 4.71 29.79
C PRO A 149 13.05 3.69 30.57
N LEU A 150 13.58 3.20 31.69
CA LEU A 150 12.94 2.22 32.54
C LEU A 150 13.25 2.53 34.02
N ALA A 151 12.23 2.54 34.85
CA ALA A 151 12.43 2.65 36.29
C ALA A 151 13.17 1.42 36.84
N ASN A 152 13.96 1.61 37.90
CA ASN A 152 14.79 0.55 38.50
C ASN A 152 13.98 -0.72 38.86
N ASN A 153 12.75 -0.57 39.34
CA ASN A 153 11.88 -1.69 39.72
C ASN A 153 11.38 -2.52 38.54
N GLU A 154 11.34 -1.93 37.34
CA GLU A 154 10.89 -2.60 36.09
C GLU A 154 12.06 -3.20 35.32
N ALA A 155 13.24 -2.58 35.43
CA ALA A 155 14.42 -2.91 34.67
C ALA A 155 14.88 -4.36 34.85
N GLU A 156 14.84 -4.90 36.05
CA GLU A 156 15.22 -6.28 36.34
C GLU A 156 14.28 -7.28 35.64
N THR A 157 12.98 -6.99 35.69
CA THR A 157 11.98 -7.83 35.04
C THR A 157 12.11 -7.82 33.53
N ILE A 158 12.25 -6.64 32.95
CA ILE A 158 12.42 -6.46 31.50
C ILE A 158 13.73 -7.11 31.02
N LYS A 159 14.82 -6.89 31.75
CA LYS A 159 16.12 -7.52 31.43
C LYS A 159 16.01 -9.04 31.45
N ARG A 160 15.35 -9.62 32.43
CA ARG A 160 15.12 -11.08 32.53
C ARG A 160 14.34 -11.60 31.34
N TYR A 161 13.31 -10.86 30.87
CA TYR A 161 12.55 -11.23 29.68
C TYR A 161 13.41 -11.17 28.40
N ILE A 162 14.28 -10.17 28.27
CA ILE A 162 15.21 -10.06 27.14
C ILE A 162 16.21 -11.23 27.17
N ASP A 163 16.85 -11.48 28.28
CA ASP A 163 17.88 -12.51 28.43
C ASP A 163 17.33 -13.93 28.24
N SER A 164 16.06 -14.16 28.59
CA SER A 164 15.39 -15.46 28.42
C SER A 164 14.72 -15.64 27.06
N ASN A 165 14.79 -14.66 26.16
CA ASN A 165 14.02 -14.65 24.90
C ASN A 165 12.53 -14.91 25.11
N SER A 166 11.98 -14.38 26.19
CA SER A 166 10.57 -14.63 26.54
C SER A 166 9.61 -14.04 25.54
N MET A 167 8.67 -14.85 25.06
CA MET A 167 7.55 -14.38 24.21
C MET A 167 6.59 -13.44 24.97
N SER A 168 6.74 -13.28 26.28
CA SER A 168 5.95 -12.34 27.08
C SER A 168 6.33 -10.88 26.85
N LEU A 169 7.45 -10.61 26.18
CA LEU A 169 7.86 -9.27 25.80
C LEU A 169 7.54 -9.01 24.32
N GLY A 170 6.51 -8.22 24.07
CA GLY A 170 6.21 -7.73 22.72
C GLY A 170 7.13 -6.56 22.39
N ILE A 171 7.77 -6.64 21.22
CA ILE A 171 8.62 -5.57 20.71
C ILE A 171 8.01 -5.04 19.43
N SER A 172 7.70 -3.75 19.42
CA SER A 172 7.25 -3.05 18.23
C SER A 172 8.25 -1.96 17.87
N ALA A 173 8.75 -2.01 16.64
CA ALA A 173 9.68 -1.01 16.14
C ALA A 173 9.02 -0.22 15.00
N LYS A 174 9.09 1.11 15.07
CA LYS A 174 8.63 2.00 14.01
C LYS A 174 9.82 2.48 13.21
N PHE A 175 9.78 2.24 11.92
CA PHE A 175 10.80 2.65 10.97
C PHE A 175 10.27 3.78 10.09
N ALA A 176 11.10 4.80 9.82
CA ALA A 176 10.93 5.68 8.67
C ALA A 176 11.71 5.08 7.51
N VAL A 177 11.06 4.94 6.38
CA VAL A 177 11.69 4.49 5.14
C VAL A 177 11.63 5.65 4.18
N ASP A 178 12.79 6.13 3.76
CA ASP A 178 12.92 7.14 2.72
C ASP A 178 13.82 6.63 1.59
N ARG A 179 14.03 7.44 0.56
CA ARG A 179 14.87 7.10 -0.60
C ARG A 179 16.35 6.93 -0.23
N ASN A 180 16.77 7.42 0.93
CA ASN A 180 18.15 7.42 1.40
C ASN A 180 18.41 6.32 2.41
N GLY A 181 17.36 5.65 2.92
CA GLY A 181 17.54 4.56 3.87
C GLY A 181 16.35 4.32 4.79
N ILE A 182 16.61 3.48 5.76
CA ILE A 182 15.65 3.06 6.76
C ILE A 182 16.17 3.54 8.12
N ILE A 183 15.38 4.34 8.81
CA ILE A 183 15.69 4.91 10.11
C ILE A 183 14.76 4.28 11.14
N LEU A 184 15.33 3.75 12.23
CA LEU A 184 14.55 3.33 13.37
C LEU A 184 14.11 4.57 14.17
N ASN A 185 12.79 4.86 14.15
CA ASN A 185 12.26 6.05 14.81
C ASN A 185 11.87 5.79 16.27
N LYS A 186 11.35 4.60 16.55
CA LYS A 186 10.82 4.28 17.88
C LYS A 186 10.83 2.77 18.11
N VAL A 187 11.18 2.38 19.33
CA VAL A 187 10.95 1.02 19.85
C VAL A 187 9.97 1.13 21.01
N GLU A 188 8.92 0.35 20.95
CA GLU A 188 7.95 0.24 22.03
C GLU A 188 7.99 -1.19 22.56
N LEU A 189 8.05 -1.30 23.89
CA LEU A 189 7.93 -2.58 24.58
C LEU A 189 6.53 -2.70 25.12
N SER A 190 5.95 -3.88 24.98
CA SER A 190 4.68 -4.24 25.61
C SER A 190 4.83 -5.56 26.35
N ALA A 191 4.36 -5.61 27.59
CA ALA A 191 4.20 -6.87 28.28
C ALA A 191 2.95 -7.56 27.72
N ASN A 192 3.14 -8.72 27.13
CA ASN A 192 2.02 -9.61 26.81
C ASN A 192 1.67 -10.35 28.09
N GLY A 193 0.61 -9.87 28.77
CA GLY A 193 0.07 -10.49 29.98
C GLY A 193 -0.56 -11.86 29.73
#